data_8fc80b9a44eef4c313ec50fb67093035
#
_entry.id   8fc80b9a44eef4c313ec50fb67093035
#
_cell.length_a   1.000
_cell.length_b   1.000
_cell.length_c   1.000
_cell.angle_alpha   90.00
_cell.angle_beta   90.00
_cell.angle_gamma   90.00
#
_symmetry.space_group_name_H-M   'P 1'
#
loop_
_entity.id
_entity.type
_entity.pdbx_description
1 polymer ?
#
loop_
_entity_poly.entity_id
_entity_poly.type
_entity_poly.pdbx_seq_one_letter_code
_entity_poly.pdbx_strand_id
1 'polypeptide(L)'
;MKNILKIILCVLVCYIAIGLGWMTKDIIIHENGKDGIAILGYHGVVSEQEKKENYASNPYFMSISEFEKQMKYLADNNYQCLSMEDVEAYYHGKKEVSKKAVCLTFDDGYKNFNTIVKPIIKKYNLQATNFVI
;
A
#
# COMPACT_ATOMS: atom_id res chain seq x y z
N MET A 1 8.90 -47.16 -29.73
CA MET A 1 8.48 -45.78 -30.00
C MET A 1 7.26 -45.33 -29.18
N LYS A 2 6.10 -46.05 -29.21
CA LYS A 2 4.87 -45.65 -28.47
C LYS A 2 5.06 -45.50 -26.93
N ASN A 3 5.89 -46.31 -26.29
CA ASN A 3 6.11 -46.26 -24.84
C ASN A 3 7.04 -45.11 -24.44
N ILE A 4 8.01 -44.75 -25.27
CA ILE A 4 8.90 -43.59 -25.04
C ILE A 4 8.10 -42.31 -25.12
N LEU A 5 7.19 -42.18 -26.11
CA LEU A 5 6.33 -41.02 -26.26
C LEU A 5 5.39 -40.83 -25.06
N LYS A 6 4.85 -41.92 -24.49
CA LYS A 6 4.03 -41.86 -23.27
C LYS A 6 4.84 -41.40 -22.05
N ILE A 7 6.06 -41.85 -21.90
CA ILE A 7 6.95 -41.43 -20.79
C ILE A 7 7.27 -39.94 -20.92
N ILE A 8 7.61 -39.47 -22.12
CA ILE A 8 7.87 -38.04 -22.35
C ILE A 8 6.63 -37.18 -22.04
N LEU A 9 5.43 -37.66 -22.45
CA LEU A 9 4.19 -36.95 -22.19
C LEU A 9 3.89 -36.89 -20.67
N CYS A 10 4.07 -37.99 -19.93
CA CYS A 10 3.90 -38.03 -18.47
C CYS A 10 4.87 -37.04 -17.75
N VAL A 11 6.15 -37.04 -18.16
CA VAL A 11 7.14 -36.13 -17.59
C VAL A 11 6.75 -34.70 -17.85
N LEU A 12 6.29 -34.37 -19.06
CA LEU A 12 5.86 -33.02 -19.43
C LEU A 12 4.63 -32.56 -18.64
N VAL A 13 3.65 -33.43 -18.44
CA VAL A 13 2.45 -33.15 -17.60
C VAL A 13 2.87 -32.95 -16.14
N CYS A 14 3.80 -33.73 -15.61
CA CYS A 14 4.32 -33.55 -14.24
C CYS A 14 5.04 -32.19 -14.09
N TYR A 15 5.86 -31.81 -15.06
CA TYR A 15 6.51 -30.47 -15.05
C TYR A 15 5.50 -29.33 -15.09
N ILE A 16 4.47 -29.44 -15.93
CA ILE A 16 3.38 -28.44 -16.00
C ILE A 16 2.61 -28.39 -14.67
N ALA A 17 2.28 -29.55 -14.08
CA ALA A 17 1.56 -29.62 -12.80
C ALA A 17 2.39 -29.03 -11.64
N ILE A 18 3.70 -29.30 -11.61
CA ILE A 18 4.62 -28.70 -10.63
C ILE A 18 4.70 -27.18 -10.85
N GLY A 19 4.88 -26.72 -12.09
CA GLY A 19 4.93 -25.30 -12.43
C GLY A 19 3.65 -24.56 -12.05
N LEU A 20 2.48 -25.13 -12.34
CA LEU A 20 1.18 -24.58 -11.92
C LEU A 20 1.03 -24.58 -10.39
N GLY A 21 1.51 -25.64 -9.71
CA GLY A 21 1.50 -25.72 -8.24
C GLY A 21 2.37 -24.63 -7.59
N TRP A 22 3.51 -24.31 -8.18
CA TRP A 22 4.35 -23.19 -7.73
C TRP A 22 3.68 -21.84 -7.97
N MET A 23 3.11 -21.62 -9.15
CA MET A 23 2.38 -20.37 -9.47
C MET A 23 1.15 -20.19 -8.56
N THR A 24 0.39 -21.26 -8.30
CA THR A 24 -0.78 -21.17 -7.39
C THR A 24 -0.35 -20.94 -5.94
N LYS A 25 0.80 -21.52 -5.52
CA LYS A 25 1.34 -21.27 -4.18
C LYS A 25 1.75 -19.81 -4.00
N ASP A 26 2.40 -19.21 -5.00
CA ASP A 26 2.79 -17.81 -4.96
C ASP A 26 1.56 -16.89 -5.00
N ILE A 27 0.54 -17.21 -5.79
CA ILE A 27 -0.75 -16.51 -5.82
C ILE A 27 -1.47 -16.64 -4.46
N ILE A 28 -1.54 -17.86 -3.89
CA ILE A 28 -2.17 -18.09 -2.59
C ILE A 28 -1.38 -17.41 -1.46
N ILE A 29 -0.05 -17.38 -1.54
CA ILE A 29 0.78 -16.65 -0.57
C ILE A 29 0.58 -15.14 -0.72
N HIS A 30 0.33 -14.63 -1.93
CA HIS A 30 0.02 -13.21 -2.16
C HIS A 30 -1.39 -12.83 -1.71
N GLU A 31 -2.38 -13.72 -1.92
CA GLU A 31 -3.77 -13.51 -1.43
C GLU A 31 -3.92 -13.80 0.07
N ASN A 32 -3.17 -14.75 0.60
CA ASN A 32 -3.08 -15.05 2.03
C ASN A 32 -1.80 -14.48 2.66
N GLY A 33 -1.20 -13.46 2.02
CA GLY A 33 -0.06 -12.75 2.56
C GLY A 33 -0.35 -12.43 4.02
N LYS A 34 0.58 -12.76 4.91
CA LYS A 34 0.47 -12.44 6.33
C LYS A 34 -0.05 -11.03 6.43
N ASP A 35 -1.14 -10.87 7.17
CA ASP A 35 -1.80 -9.59 7.38
C ASP A 35 -0.72 -8.56 7.71
N GLY A 36 -0.31 -7.80 6.70
CA GLY A 36 0.73 -6.77 6.79
C GLY A 36 0.07 -5.40 6.86
N ILE A 37 0.76 -4.43 7.42
CA ILE A 37 0.31 -3.05 7.43
C ILE A 37 0.83 -2.38 6.16
N ALA A 38 -0.07 -1.85 5.33
CA ALA A 38 0.32 -1.01 4.21
C ALA A 38 0.82 0.34 4.73
N ILE A 39 2.05 0.72 4.36
CA ILE A 39 2.60 2.05 4.68
C ILE A 39 2.55 2.89 3.40
N LEU A 40 1.75 3.96 3.41
CA LEU A 40 1.63 4.89 2.29
C LEU A 40 2.50 6.11 2.57
N GLY A 41 3.60 6.23 1.82
CA GLY A 41 4.55 7.35 1.92
C GLY A 41 4.16 8.49 0.98
N TYR A 42 4.03 9.67 1.53
CA TYR A 42 3.74 10.93 0.84
C TYR A 42 4.85 11.94 1.07
N HIS A 43 4.90 12.96 0.23
CA HIS A 43 5.77 14.12 0.43
C HIS A 43 4.94 15.41 0.39
N GLY A 44 4.84 16.07 -0.77
CA GLY A 44 4.10 17.31 -0.91
C GLY A 44 2.67 17.14 -1.44
N VAL A 45 1.71 17.84 -0.83
CA VAL A 45 0.34 18.00 -1.36
C VAL A 45 0.12 19.45 -1.68
N VAL A 46 -0.19 19.77 -2.93
CA VAL A 46 -0.25 21.13 -3.48
C VAL A 46 -1.55 21.37 -4.23
N SER A 47 -1.84 22.63 -4.55
CA SER A 47 -3.01 22.95 -5.38
C SER A 47 -2.89 22.34 -6.78
N GLU A 48 -4.02 22.15 -7.47
CA GLU A 48 -4.07 21.65 -8.84
C GLU A 48 -3.23 22.51 -9.78
N GLN A 49 -3.31 23.81 -9.61
CA GLN A 49 -2.54 24.77 -10.41
C GLN A 49 -1.04 24.60 -10.15
N GLU A 50 -0.61 24.58 -8.90
CA GLU A 50 0.79 24.42 -8.52
C GLU A 50 1.34 23.04 -8.97
N LYS A 51 0.54 21.95 -8.85
CA LYS A 51 0.91 20.65 -9.36
C LYS A 51 1.19 20.69 -10.86
N LYS A 52 0.30 21.36 -11.63
CA LYS A 52 0.43 21.47 -13.09
C LYS A 52 1.61 22.34 -13.51
N GLU A 53 1.83 23.46 -12.86
CA GLU A 53 2.82 24.44 -13.25
C GLU A 53 4.25 24.08 -12.80
N ASN A 54 4.41 23.59 -11.56
CA ASN A 54 5.71 23.42 -10.94
C ASN A 54 6.12 21.95 -10.74
N TYR A 55 5.15 21.04 -10.67
CA TYR A 55 5.39 19.65 -10.29
C TYR A 55 4.75 18.62 -11.23
N ALA A 56 4.42 18.97 -12.47
CA ALA A 56 3.67 18.12 -13.41
C ALA A 56 4.22 16.69 -13.52
N SER A 57 5.54 16.55 -13.65
CA SER A 57 6.22 15.25 -13.77
C SER A 57 6.89 14.78 -12.46
N ASN A 58 6.73 15.51 -11.36
CA ASN A 58 7.36 15.16 -10.09
C ASN A 58 6.46 14.19 -9.31
N PRO A 59 6.87 12.91 -9.10
CA PRO A 59 6.07 11.91 -8.42
C PRO A 59 5.93 12.14 -6.91
N TYR A 60 6.78 12.97 -6.31
CA TYR A 60 6.75 13.30 -4.88
C TYR A 60 5.68 14.31 -4.50
N PHE A 61 5.06 14.96 -5.48
CA PHE A 61 3.98 15.90 -5.25
C PHE A 61 2.68 15.42 -5.88
N MET A 62 1.58 15.54 -5.15
CA MET A 62 0.25 15.25 -5.67
C MET A 62 -0.69 16.43 -5.46
N SER A 63 -1.79 16.46 -6.21
CA SER A 63 -2.78 17.51 -6.05
C SER A 63 -3.68 17.27 -4.83
N ILE A 64 -4.30 18.35 -4.33
CA ILE A 64 -5.25 18.28 -3.21
C ILE A 64 -6.39 17.33 -3.53
N SER A 65 -6.95 17.37 -4.74
CA SER A 65 -8.09 16.53 -5.12
C SER A 65 -7.72 15.04 -5.18
N GLU A 66 -6.52 14.71 -5.68
CA GLU A 66 -6.03 13.32 -5.69
C GLU A 66 -5.79 12.80 -4.28
N PHE A 67 -5.18 13.61 -3.41
CA PHE A 67 -4.96 13.25 -2.02
C PHE A 67 -6.29 13.05 -1.27
N GLU A 68 -7.20 14.00 -1.39
CA GLU A 68 -8.50 13.93 -0.73
C GLU A 68 -9.32 12.72 -1.19
N LYS A 69 -9.27 12.38 -2.49
CA LYS A 69 -9.91 11.18 -3.02
C LYS A 69 -9.37 9.90 -2.38
N GLN A 70 -8.06 9.81 -2.12
CA GLN A 70 -7.46 8.67 -1.44
C GLN A 70 -7.89 8.61 0.03
N MET A 71 -7.87 9.73 0.75
CA MET A 71 -8.31 9.78 2.15
C MET A 71 -9.79 9.39 2.30
N LYS A 72 -10.63 9.90 1.41
CA LYS A 72 -12.04 9.51 1.33
C LYS A 72 -12.20 8.00 1.09
N TYR A 73 -11.43 7.42 0.16
CA TYR A 73 -11.47 5.98 -0.10
C TYR A 73 -11.12 5.16 1.14
N LEU A 74 -10.08 5.54 1.87
CA LEU A 74 -9.69 4.84 3.11
C LEU A 74 -10.81 4.90 4.16
N ALA A 75 -11.41 6.06 4.35
CA ALA A 75 -12.51 6.25 5.29
C ALA A 75 -13.76 5.47 4.89
N ASP A 76 -14.21 5.59 3.64
CA ASP A 76 -15.42 4.92 3.12
C ASP A 76 -15.32 3.38 3.18
N ASN A 77 -14.10 2.84 3.08
CA ASN A 77 -13.83 1.41 3.14
C ASN A 77 -13.43 0.90 4.53
N ASN A 78 -13.56 1.74 5.56
CA ASN A 78 -13.27 1.41 6.96
C ASN A 78 -11.83 0.89 7.17
N TYR A 79 -10.84 1.53 6.55
CA TYR A 79 -9.45 1.24 6.84
C TYR A 79 -9.09 1.69 8.25
N GLN A 80 -8.44 0.83 9.02
CA GLN A 80 -7.85 1.17 10.30
C GLN A 80 -6.56 1.96 10.06
N CYS A 81 -6.61 3.27 10.28
CA CYS A 81 -5.43 4.13 10.14
C CYS A 81 -4.61 4.10 11.43
N LEU A 82 -3.34 3.69 11.31
CA LEU A 82 -2.43 3.45 12.43
C LEU A 82 -1.39 4.56 12.56
N SER A 83 -0.94 4.82 13.79
CA SER A 83 0.28 5.59 14.05
C SER A 83 1.53 4.72 13.85
N MET A 84 2.73 5.33 13.82
CA MET A 84 3.98 4.55 13.78
C MET A 84 4.21 3.75 15.06
N GLU A 85 3.76 4.24 16.22
CA GLU A 85 3.79 3.50 17.48
C GLU A 85 2.90 2.25 17.41
N ASP A 86 1.74 2.34 16.75
CA ASP A 86 0.86 1.19 16.51
C ASP A 86 1.51 0.15 15.60
N VAL A 87 2.20 0.62 14.55
CA VAL A 87 2.95 -0.24 13.63
C VAL A 87 4.07 -0.97 14.39
N GLU A 88 4.84 -0.26 15.20
CA GLU A 88 5.89 -0.84 16.03
C GLU A 88 5.31 -1.88 17.01
N ALA A 89 4.23 -1.54 17.69
CA ALA A 89 3.55 -2.44 18.62
C ALA A 89 3.05 -3.72 17.93
N TYR A 90 2.55 -3.62 16.71
CA TYR A 90 2.14 -4.78 15.90
C TYR A 90 3.33 -5.69 15.58
N TYR A 91 4.45 -5.14 15.09
CA TYR A 91 5.63 -5.95 14.77
C TYR A 91 6.28 -6.60 15.99
N HIS A 92 6.12 -6.02 17.16
CA HIS A 92 6.52 -6.63 18.44
C HIS A 92 5.49 -7.57 19.06
N GLY A 93 4.39 -7.86 18.36
CA GLY A 93 3.33 -8.75 18.85
C GLY A 93 2.54 -8.20 20.04
N LYS A 94 2.60 -6.88 20.28
CA LYS A 94 1.92 -6.18 21.37
C LYS A 94 0.55 -5.60 20.99
N LYS A 95 0.22 -5.59 19.71
CA LYS A 95 -1.03 -5.05 19.16
C LYS A 95 -1.52 -5.91 18.01
N GLU A 96 -2.82 -6.18 18.00
CA GLU A 96 -3.51 -6.74 16.83
C GLU A 96 -4.06 -5.61 15.96
N VAL A 97 -4.06 -5.81 14.65
CA VAL A 97 -4.55 -4.85 13.69
C VAL A 97 -5.53 -5.49 12.71
N SER A 98 -6.41 -4.69 12.12
CA SER A 98 -7.34 -5.12 11.08
C SER A 98 -6.58 -5.60 9.83
N LYS A 99 -7.17 -6.52 9.06
CA LYS A 99 -6.70 -6.84 7.70
C LYS A 99 -6.66 -5.63 6.75
N LYS A 100 -7.48 -4.63 7.04
CA LYS A 100 -7.49 -3.33 6.36
C LYS A 100 -6.73 -2.29 7.19
N ALA A 101 -5.51 -2.59 7.63
CA ALA A 101 -4.66 -1.64 8.34
C ALA A 101 -3.80 -0.84 7.36
N VAL A 102 -3.65 0.46 7.61
CA VAL A 102 -2.83 1.38 6.83
C VAL A 102 -2.13 2.37 7.76
N CYS A 103 -0.91 2.74 7.44
CA CYS A 103 -0.19 3.83 8.08
C CYS A 103 0.13 4.89 7.03
N LEU A 104 -0.18 6.16 7.33
CA LEU A 104 0.13 7.28 6.45
C LEU A 104 1.37 7.99 6.98
N THR A 105 2.38 8.15 6.12
CA THR A 105 3.62 8.85 6.44
C THR A 105 3.86 9.99 5.46
N PHE A 106 4.44 11.07 5.96
CA PHE A 106 4.86 12.22 5.17
C PHE A 106 6.31 12.51 5.46
N ASP A 107 7.11 12.70 4.41
CA ASP A 107 8.52 12.96 4.51
C ASP A 107 8.84 14.45 4.29
N ASP A 108 10.07 14.87 4.66
CA ASP A 108 10.67 16.19 4.43
C ASP A 108 10.08 17.36 5.23
N GLY A 109 8.99 17.19 5.96
CA GLY A 109 8.42 18.25 6.81
C GLY A 109 7.90 19.49 6.06
N TYR A 110 7.34 19.34 4.85
CA TYR A 110 6.78 20.44 4.07
C TYR A 110 5.71 21.23 4.83
N LYS A 111 5.72 22.57 4.71
CA LYS A 111 4.72 23.44 5.35
C LYS A 111 3.27 23.09 5.02
N ASN A 112 3.03 22.58 3.80
CA ASN A 112 1.71 22.18 3.34
C ASN A 112 1.13 20.99 4.12
N PHE A 113 1.93 20.22 4.86
CA PHE A 113 1.41 19.26 5.81
C PHE A 113 0.44 19.90 6.81
N ASN A 114 0.82 21.02 7.43
CA ASN A 114 -0.03 21.69 8.40
C ASN A 114 -1.23 22.44 7.79
N THR A 115 -1.04 23.01 6.62
CA THR A 115 -2.03 23.93 6.00
C THR A 115 -3.02 23.21 5.09
N ILE A 116 -2.63 22.08 4.49
CA ILE A 116 -3.44 21.33 3.51
C ILE A 116 -3.73 19.92 4.03
N VAL A 117 -2.69 19.14 4.34
CA VAL A 117 -2.83 17.71 4.66
C VAL A 117 -3.61 17.49 5.95
N LYS A 118 -3.21 18.16 7.02
CA LYS A 118 -3.81 17.98 8.35
C LYS A 118 -5.32 18.28 8.42
N PRO A 119 -5.85 19.35 7.78
CA PRO A 119 -7.29 19.55 7.65
C PRO A 119 -8.02 18.40 6.95
N ILE A 120 -7.46 17.89 5.86
CA ILE A 120 -8.07 16.78 5.10
C ILE A 120 -8.07 15.48 5.92
N ILE A 121 -6.95 15.12 6.55
CA ILE A 121 -6.84 13.94 7.41
C ILE A 121 -7.87 14.01 8.55
N LYS A 122 -8.00 15.17 9.21
CA LYS A 122 -9.00 15.39 10.27
C LYS A 122 -10.44 15.25 9.76
N LYS A 123 -10.74 15.75 8.55
CA LYS A 123 -12.07 15.65 7.93
C LYS A 123 -12.52 14.19 7.80
N TYR A 124 -11.61 13.28 7.53
CA TYR A 124 -11.89 11.85 7.34
C TYR A 124 -11.58 11.01 8.58
N ASN A 125 -11.32 11.63 9.74
CA ASN A 125 -10.97 10.96 11.00
C ASN A 125 -9.81 9.95 10.85
N LEU A 126 -8.81 10.33 10.05
CA LEU A 126 -7.58 9.57 9.86
C LEU A 126 -6.44 10.20 10.67
N GLN A 127 -5.31 9.51 10.75
CA GLN A 127 -4.07 10.01 11.36
C GLN A 127 -2.89 9.79 10.44
N ALA A 128 -1.81 10.53 10.63
CA ALA A 128 -0.57 10.39 9.88
C ALA A 128 0.63 10.78 10.73
N THR A 129 1.78 10.22 10.38
CA THR A 129 3.09 10.60 10.92
C THR A 129 3.81 11.50 9.93
N ASN A 130 4.35 12.62 10.41
CA ASN A 130 5.16 13.53 9.59
C ASN A 130 6.60 13.48 10.06
N PHE A 131 7.49 13.01 9.17
CA PHE A 131 8.92 12.99 9.41
C PHE A 131 9.52 14.33 8.96
N VAL A 132 10.13 15.01 9.89
CA VAL A 132 10.76 16.32 9.65
C VAL A 132 12.27 16.19 9.70
N ILE A 133 12.96 16.87 8.78
CA ILE A 133 14.42 16.94 8.71
C ILE A 133 14.90 18.36 9.11
#